data_32f6125d03c158d70bdd9d94ef0766c6
#
_entry.id   32f6125d03c158d70bdd9d94ef0766c6
#
_cell.length_a   1.000
_cell.length_b   1.000
_cell.length_c   1.000
_cell.angle_alpha   90.00
_cell.angle_beta   90.00
_cell.angle_gamma   90.00
#
_symmetry.space_group_name_H-M   'P 1'
#
loop_
_entity.id
_entity.type
_entity.pdbx_description
1 polymer ?
#
loop_
_entity_poly.entity_id
_entity_poly.type
_entity_poly.pdbx_seq_one_letter_code
_entity_poly.pdbx_strand_id
1 'polypeptide(L)'
;MTTTLTKPAPAPLPGLDLRLDPVRAKVERGERLTLDEGELLYSTPDIWTVLEMADSVRRRLHGNVAYYNINRHLNYSNVCALSCKFCDFYAKQGDEKAYTRDMDYVRDEVRKAVEAGATEIHSVGGLHPYLPFEYYTDLVRTIRETARGLGSDLHVKAFTAVEIVHLAKIAKVYKQSDRQSGIRWVLEKLREAGLGSLPGGGAEVFDDRVHDEAYKGKIRSDVWLDVHTIAHELGLNTNATILYGHIEERRERLVHMDMLRRAQDRALARLGYEANSSTSPNEHCSTPEAITLTRARTPLPEQVVFSPSHPLTPSPSQTSGYFQTIIPLPFFPDGSELEHLPGPSGLENYRTLAVARLMLDNFPHVKAFWIMQTLPMAQIMLQSGADDIDGTVVWYDITKVGGASTHQEVNTWTLQKAIREAGFEPVERDTVYRRVVREGKSWRVA
;
A
#
# COMPACT_ATOMS: atom_id res chain seq x y z
N MET A 1 30.27 -21.25 59.39
CA MET A 1 29.46 -20.21 58.68
C MET A 1 29.77 -20.40 57.21
N THR A 2 28.84 -21.03 56.48
CA THR A 2 29.03 -21.32 55.06
C THR A 2 28.39 -20.16 54.28
N THR A 3 29.24 -19.32 53.73
CA THR A 3 28.83 -18.19 52.89
C THR A 3 28.39 -18.71 51.55
N THR A 4 27.07 -18.74 51.33
CA THR A 4 26.47 -19.05 50.01
C THR A 4 26.80 -17.88 49.07
N LEU A 5 27.72 -18.08 48.13
CA LEU A 5 27.96 -17.19 47.02
C LEU A 5 26.76 -17.25 46.09
N THR A 6 25.89 -16.27 46.19
CA THR A 6 24.81 -16.07 45.17
C THR A 6 25.48 -15.73 43.85
N LYS A 7 25.29 -16.59 42.88
CA LYS A 7 25.74 -16.33 41.49
C LYS A 7 25.10 -15.04 41.01
N PRO A 8 25.86 -14.04 40.53
CA PRO A 8 25.23 -12.83 39.98
C PRO A 8 24.31 -13.20 38.83
N ALA A 9 23.18 -12.51 38.75
CA ALA A 9 22.27 -12.67 37.62
C ALA A 9 23.03 -12.48 36.30
N PRO A 10 22.77 -13.31 35.28
CA PRO A 10 23.45 -13.15 33.98
C PRO A 10 23.21 -11.71 33.49
N ALA A 11 24.28 -11.08 32.97
CA ALA A 11 24.16 -9.79 32.34
C ALA A 11 23.14 -9.87 31.21
N PRO A 12 22.29 -8.82 31.01
CA PRO A 12 21.35 -8.84 29.90
C PRO A 12 22.08 -9.06 28.59
N LEU A 13 21.49 -9.86 27.71
CA LEU A 13 22.07 -10.11 26.39
C LEU A 13 22.28 -8.77 25.66
N PRO A 14 23.44 -8.56 25.01
CA PRO A 14 23.67 -7.35 24.24
C PRO A 14 22.53 -7.15 23.20
N GLY A 15 21.88 -6.00 23.25
CA GLY A 15 20.80 -5.65 22.33
C GLY A 15 19.38 -5.78 22.86
N LEU A 16 19.14 -6.43 24.01
CA LEU A 16 17.81 -6.52 24.62
C LEU A 16 17.41 -5.16 25.23
N ASP A 17 16.27 -4.63 24.79
CA ASP A 17 15.71 -3.35 25.28
C ASP A 17 14.42 -3.59 26.07
N LEU A 18 14.53 -3.62 27.40
CA LEU A 18 13.39 -3.88 28.30
C LEU A 18 12.27 -2.83 28.20
N ARG A 19 12.51 -1.67 27.59
CA ARG A 19 11.47 -0.67 27.30
C ARG A 19 10.43 -1.19 26.31
N LEU A 20 10.76 -2.26 25.55
CA LEU A 20 9.84 -2.91 24.64
C LEU A 20 8.85 -3.85 25.33
N ASP A 21 9.07 -4.28 26.58
CA ASP A 21 8.19 -5.23 27.25
C ASP A 21 6.73 -4.73 27.37
N PRO A 22 6.47 -3.47 27.76
CA PRO A 22 5.10 -2.93 27.76
C PRO A 22 4.48 -2.87 26.37
N VAL A 23 5.27 -2.56 25.34
CA VAL A 23 4.81 -2.53 23.93
C VAL A 23 4.47 -3.93 23.46
N ARG A 24 5.33 -4.92 23.74
CA ARG A 24 5.08 -6.35 23.46
C ARG A 24 3.75 -6.80 24.07
N ALA A 25 3.52 -6.49 25.34
CA ALA A 25 2.30 -6.86 26.03
C ALA A 25 1.05 -6.24 25.37
N LYS A 26 1.12 -5.02 24.86
CA LYS A 26 0.03 -4.40 24.07
C LYS A 26 -0.19 -5.12 22.75
N VAL A 27 0.88 -5.41 22.00
CA VAL A 27 0.82 -6.13 20.72
C VAL A 27 0.18 -7.50 20.89
N GLU A 28 0.54 -8.24 21.94
CA GLU A 28 -0.06 -9.54 22.28
C GLU A 28 -1.57 -9.45 22.56
N ARG A 29 -2.01 -8.40 23.22
CA ARG A 29 -3.44 -8.14 23.50
C ARG A 29 -4.19 -7.50 22.30
N GLY A 30 -3.49 -7.19 21.19
CA GLY A 30 -4.09 -6.50 20.06
C GLY A 30 -4.45 -5.04 20.33
N GLU A 31 -3.79 -4.41 21.30
CA GLU A 31 -4.01 -3.02 21.66
C GLU A 31 -3.24 -2.08 20.72
N ARG A 32 -3.87 -0.94 20.42
CA ARG A 32 -3.28 0.09 19.55
C ARG A 32 -2.07 0.75 20.21
N LEU A 33 -0.99 0.89 19.46
CA LEU A 33 0.22 1.59 19.89
C LEU A 33 0.07 3.11 19.72
N THR A 34 0.69 3.86 20.63
CA THR A 34 0.82 5.31 20.58
C THR A 34 1.92 5.74 19.62
N LEU A 35 1.98 7.04 19.27
CA LEU A 35 3.08 7.58 18.47
C LEU A 35 4.43 7.48 19.20
N ASP A 36 4.45 7.66 20.52
CA ASP A 36 5.67 7.57 21.34
C ASP A 36 6.20 6.13 21.43
N GLU A 37 5.30 5.15 21.50
CA GLU A 37 5.67 3.73 21.36
C GLU A 37 6.21 3.43 19.95
N GLY A 38 5.64 4.04 18.91
CA GLY A 38 6.18 3.98 17.55
C GLY A 38 7.58 4.58 17.44
N GLU A 39 7.86 5.70 18.10
CA GLU A 39 9.21 6.27 18.17
C GLU A 39 10.19 5.35 18.89
N LEU A 40 9.76 4.69 19.96
CA LEU A 40 10.56 3.66 20.63
C LEU A 40 10.91 2.53 19.67
N LEU A 41 9.94 2.04 18.88
CA LEU A 41 10.18 1.00 17.86
C LEU A 41 11.20 1.44 16.79
N TYR A 42 11.22 2.71 16.43
CA TYR A 42 12.22 3.26 15.50
C TYR A 42 13.59 3.50 16.13
N SER A 43 13.66 3.85 17.42
CA SER A 43 14.89 4.28 18.09
C SER A 43 15.62 3.16 18.83
N THR A 44 14.93 2.09 19.19
CA THR A 44 15.55 0.98 19.92
C THR A 44 16.69 0.32 19.14
N PRO A 45 17.81 -0.05 19.78
CA PRO A 45 18.83 -0.89 19.15
C PRO A 45 18.40 -2.35 18.98
N ASP A 46 17.37 -2.80 19.70
CA ASP A 46 16.83 -4.15 19.67
C ASP A 46 15.83 -4.33 18.52
N ILE A 47 16.35 -4.32 17.30
CA ILE A 47 15.53 -4.51 16.10
C ILE A 47 14.87 -5.88 16.09
N TRP A 48 15.54 -6.92 16.63
CA TRP A 48 15.03 -8.28 16.54
C TRP A 48 13.72 -8.47 17.31
N THR A 49 13.61 -7.86 18.48
CA THR A 49 12.34 -7.82 19.22
C THR A 49 11.23 -7.10 18.43
N VAL A 50 11.55 -6.02 17.71
CA VAL A 50 10.57 -5.33 16.87
C VAL A 50 10.09 -6.23 15.72
N LEU A 51 11.00 -6.93 15.05
CA LEU A 51 10.67 -7.85 13.95
C LEU A 51 9.84 -9.03 14.45
N GLU A 52 10.19 -9.61 15.61
CA GLU A 52 9.46 -10.71 16.24
C GLU A 52 8.01 -10.32 16.57
N MET A 53 7.81 -9.13 17.16
CA MET A 53 6.46 -8.61 17.43
C MET A 53 5.66 -8.46 16.13
N ALA A 54 6.26 -7.93 15.08
CA ALA A 54 5.59 -7.76 13.79
C ALA A 54 5.25 -9.10 13.13
N ASP A 55 6.14 -10.11 13.20
CA ASP A 55 5.86 -11.46 12.71
C ASP A 55 4.74 -12.13 13.53
N SER A 56 4.70 -11.93 14.84
CA SER A 56 3.63 -12.46 15.70
C SER A 56 2.25 -11.92 15.26
N VAL A 57 2.14 -10.63 14.95
CA VAL A 57 0.92 -10.03 14.41
C VAL A 57 0.58 -10.64 13.05
N ARG A 58 1.57 -10.72 12.15
CA ARG A 58 1.42 -11.29 10.82
C ARG A 58 0.92 -12.74 10.89
N ARG A 59 1.53 -13.58 11.76
CA ARG A 59 1.11 -14.99 11.95
C ARG A 59 -0.28 -15.10 12.57
N ARG A 60 -0.64 -14.22 13.49
CA ARG A 60 -2.00 -14.17 14.04
C ARG A 60 -3.04 -13.88 12.96
N LEU A 61 -2.75 -13.00 11.99
CA LEU A 61 -3.66 -12.61 10.93
C LEU A 61 -3.73 -13.62 9.77
N HIS A 62 -2.61 -14.21 9.39
CA HIS A 62 -2.47 -14.98 8.14
C HIS A 62 -1.96 -16.42 8.33
N GLY A 63 -1.68 -16.84 9.59
CA GLY A 63 -1.14 -18.18 9.84
C GLY A 63 0.17 -18.40 9.09
N ASN A 64 0.26 -19.49 8.35
CA ASN A 64 1.45 -19.87 7.58
C ASN A 64 1.35 -19.52 6.08
N VAL A 65 0.47 -18.60 5.70
CA VAL A 65 0.24 -18.21 4.31
C VAL A 65 0.98 -16.93 3.97
N ALA A 66 1.55 -16.84 2.76
CA ALA A 66 2.01 -15.61 2.17
C ALA A 66 1.45 -15.47 0.75
N TYR A 67 1.08 -14.24 0.38
CA TYR A 67 0.36 -13.95 -0.83
C TYR A 67 1.27 -13.48 -1.96
N TYR A 68 0.86 -13.82 -3.18
CA TYR A 68 1.38 -13.27 -4.43
C TYR A 68 0.25 -13.17 -5.46
N ASN A 69 0.46 -12.44 -6.55
CA ASN A 69 -0.48 -12.44 -7.66
C ASN A 69 0.22 -12.52 -9.02
N ILE A 70 -0.54 -12.71 -10.08
CA ILE A 70 -0.08 -12.50 -11.45
C ILE A 70 -0.70 -11.20 -11.93
N ASN A 71 0.14 -10.18 -12.13
CA ASN A 71 -0.27 -8.85 -12.53
C ASN A 71 0.60 -8.32 -13.67
N ARG A 72 0.09 -7.28 -14.34
CA ARG A 72 0.81 -6.51 -15.31
C ARG A 72 0.64 -5.03 -15.04
N HIS A 73 1.72 -4.28 -15.12
CA HIS A 73 1.65 -2.83 -15.07
C HIS A 73 1.47 -2.26 -16.47
N LEU A 74 0.68 -1.20 -16.59
CA LEU A 74 0.43 -0.45 -17.79
C LEU A 74 0.52 1.04 -17.47
N ASN A 75 1.68 1.66 -17.77
CA ASN A 75 1.85 3.09 -17.63
C ASN A 75 1.42 3.77 -18.93
N TYR A 76 0.27 4.44 -18.90
CA TYR A 76 -0.35 5.00 -20.11
C TYR A 76 0.39 6.24 -20.64
N SER A 77 1.06 6.99 -19.77
CA SER A 77 1.89 8.15 -20.13
C SER A 77 2.84 8.50 -19.01
N ASN A 78 4.04 8.96 -19.33
CA ASN A 78 4.96 9.60 -18.38
C ASN A 78 4.96 11.13 -18.46
N VAL A 79 4.18 11.72 -19.37
CA VAL A 79 4.04 13.18 -19.45
C VAL A 79 3.33 13.70 -18.21
N CYS A 80 4.00 14.60 -17.46
CA CYS A 80 3.51 15.08 -16.19
C CYS A 80 3.61 16.60 -16.05
N ALA A 81 2.52 17.23 -15.59
CA ALA A 81 2.49 18.65 -15.26
C ALA A 81 3.36 18.99 -14.04
N LEU A 82 3.61 18.02 -13.15
CA LEU A 82 4.43 18.18 -11.95
C LEU A 82 5.89 17.80 -12.19
N SER A 83 6.75 18.23 -11.25
CA SER A 83 8.19 17.89 -11.20
C SER A 83 8.53 17.58 -9.74
N CYS A 84 8.13 16.39 -9.27
CA CYS A 84 8.44 15.96 -7.90
C CYS A 84 9.91 15.57 -7.83
N LYS A 85 10.66 16.08 -6.85
CA LYS A 85 12.11 15.93 -6.76
C LYS A 85 12.61 14.48 -6.65
N PHE A 86 11.77 13.58 -6.13
CA PHE A 86 12.09 12.16 -5.99
C PHE A 86 11.72 11.31 -7.22
N CYS A 87 11.06 11.89 -8.25
CA CYS A 87 10.46 11.13 -9.35
C CYS A 87 11.35 11.17 -10.61
N ASP A 88 11.92 10.03 -11.02
CA ASP A 88 12.61 9.89 -12.30
C ASP A 88 11.67 9.51 -13.47
N PHE A 89 10.45 9.10 -13.16
CA PHE A 89 9.48 8.65 -14.17
C PHE A 89 8.96 9.77 -15.07
N TYR A 90 8.76 10.99 -14.52
CA TYR A 90 8.11 12.07 -15.27
C TYR A 90 8.94 12.57 -16.46
N ALA A 91 8.23 12.98 -17.50
CA ALA A 91 8.76 13.72 -18.63
C ALA A 91 7.92 14.98 -18.88
N LYS A 92 8.51 16.02 -19.46
CA LYS A 92 7.73 17.15 -19.97
C LYS A 92 7.29 16.87 -21.40
N GLN A 93 6.22 17.51 -21.82
CA GLN A 93 5.77 17.43 -23.21
C GLN A 93 6.91 17.88 -24.15
N GLY A 94 7.29 17.02 -25.08
CA GLY A 94 8.38 17.28 -26.02
C GLY A 94 9.76 16.75 -25.60
N ASP A 95 9.91 16.22 -24.39
CA ASP A 95 11.12 15.51 -23.98
C ASP A 95 11.28 14.24 -24.81
N GLU A 96 12.52 13.84 -25.12
CA GLU A 96 12.82 12.64 -25.89
C GLU A 96 12.26 11.36 -25.25
N LYS A 97 12.27 11.29 -23.92
CA LYS A 97 11.71 10.17 -23.15
C LYS A 97 10.18 10.21 -22.98
N ALA A 98 9.51 11.29 -23.44
CA ALA A 98 8.06 11.45 -23.28
C ALA A 98 7.29 10.46 -24.15
N TYR A 99 6.27 9.84 -23.57
CA TYR A 99 5.34 9.00 -24.31
C TYR A 99 3.90 9.11 -23.81
N THR A 100 2.98 8.82 -24.72
CA THR A 100 1.55 8.62 -24.42
C THR A 100 1.08 7.45 -25.26
N ARG A 101 0.46 6.45 -24.63
CA ARG A 101 0.02 5.21 -25.28
C ARG A 101 -1.38 5.39 -25.89
N ASP A 102 -1.56 4.87 -27.08
CA ASP A 102 -2.87 4.79 -27.72
C ASP A 102 -3.64 3.54 -27.29
N MET A 103 -4.90 3.44 -27.70
CA MET A 103 -5.74 2.31 -27.29
C MET A 103 -5.37 1.00 -27.99
N ASP A 104 -4.64 1.03 -29.11
CA ASP A 104 -4.14 -0.19 -29.75
C ASP A 104 -3.01 -0.80 -28.92
N TYR A 105 -2.09 0.03 -28.45
CA TYR A 105 -1.07 -0.41 -27.48
C TYR A 105 -1.70 -0.99 -26.23
N VAL A 106 -2.75 -0.34 -25.68
CA VAL A 106 -3.47 -0.85 -24.51
C VAL A 106 -4.07 -2.23 -24.79
N ARG A 107 -4.73 -2.44 -25.93
CA ARG A 107 -5.27 -3.75 -26.31
C ARG A 107 -4.21 -4.83 -26.38
N ASP A 108 -3.04 -4.52 -26.94
CA ASP A 108 -1.94 -5.47 -27.05
C ASP A 108 -1.36 -5.85 -25.69
N GLU A 109 -1.22 -4.89 -24.78
CA GLU A 109 -0.77 -5.16 -23.41
C GLU A 109 -1.79 -5.99 -22.62
N VAL A 110 -3.09 -5.76 -22.83
CA VAL A 110 -4.16 -6.58 -22.23
C VAL A 110 -4.13 -8.01 -22.77
N ARG A 111 -3.92 -8.21 -24.09
CA ARG A 111 -3.77 -9.58 -24.65
C ARG A 111 -2.61 -10.32 -23.99
N LYS A 112 -1.45 -9.67 -23.87
CA LYS A 112 -0.27 -10.25 -23.19
C LYS A 112 -0.57 -10.56 -21.71
N ALA A 113 -1.32 -9.69 -21.02
CA ALA A 113 -1.72 -9.92 -19.62
C ALA A 113 -2.61 -11.16 -19.51
N VAL A 114 -3.64 -11.28 -20.36
CA VAL A 114 -4.54 -12.44 -20.36
C VAL A 114 -3.79 -13.73 -20.75
N GLU A 115 -2.90 -13.67 -21.75
CA GLU A 115 -2.06 -14.82 -22.13
C GLU A 115 -1.11 -15.27 -21.01
N ALA A 116 -0.64 -14.34 -20.18
CA ALA A 116 0.14 -14.65 -18.98
C ALA A 116 -0.73 -15.17 -17.82
N GLY A 117 -2.06 -15.12 -17.94
CA GLY A 117 -3.02 -15.48 -16.90
C GLY A 117 -3.11 -14.46 -15.78
N ALA A 118 -2.88 -13.17 -16.07
CA ALA A 118 -2.97 -12.10 -15.07
C ALA A 118 -4.40 -11.99 -14.49
N THR A 119 -4.45 -11.67 -13.21
CA THR A 119 -5.70 -11.35 -12.50
C THR A 119 -5.95 -9.85 -12.45
N GLU A 120 -4.90 -9.05 -12.69
CA GLU A 120 -4.91 -7.60 -12.53
C GLU A 120 -4.09 -6.89 -13.61
N ILE A 121 -4.63 -5.76 -14.10
CA ILE A 121 -3.80 -4.67 -14.65
C ILE A 121 -3.76 -3.54 -13.65
N HIS A 122 -2.53 -3.10 -13.33
CA HIS A 122 -2.26 -1.92 -12.54
C HIS A 122 -1.84 -0.78 -13.47
N SER A 123 -2.63 0.30 -13.54
CA SER A 123 -2.38 1.41 -14.45
C SER A 123 -2.30 2.75 -13.73
N VAL A 124 -1.14 3.37 -13.82
CA VAL A 124 -0.87 4.73 -13.32
C VAL A 124 0.01 5.47 -14.32
N GLY A 125 0.00 6.80 -14.26
CA GLY A 125 0.81 7.60 -15.18
C GLY A 125 1.10 9.00 -14.67
N GLY A 126 1.74 9.80 -15.52
CA GLY A 126 1.95 11.22 -15.29
C GLY A 126 0.63 12.00 -15.36
N LEU A 127 0.58 13.16 -14.70
CA LEU A 127 -0.54 14.09 -14.79
C LEU A 127 -0.48 14.82 -16.14
N HIS A 128 -0.95 14.16 -17.19
CA HIS A 128 -0.85 14.65 -18.56
C HIS A 128 -1.73 15.91 -18.76
N PRO A 129 -1.16 17.08 -19.08
CA PRO A 129 -1.90 18.34 -19.05
C PRO A 129 -2.89 18.53 -20.21
N TYR A 130 -2.79 17.73 -21.27
CA TYR A 130 -3.53 17.94 -22.52
C TYR A 130 -4.47 16.80 -22.92
N LEU A 131 -4.40 15.64 -22.28
CA LEU A 131 -5.33 14.55 -22.57
C LEU A 131 -6.73 14.90 -22.06
N PRO A 132 -7.79 14.67 -22.86
CA PRO A 132 -9.15 14.86 -22.41
C PRO A 132 -9.57 13.78 -21.40
N PHE A 133 -10.60 14.07 -20.59
CA PHE A 133 -11.10 13.11 -19.58
C PHE A 133 -11.56 11.78 -20.21
N GLU A 134 -12.09 11.84 -21.41
CA GLU A 134 -12.56 10.69 -22.19
C GLU A 134 -11.45 9.66 -22.44
N TYR A 135 -10.20 10.11 -22.66
CA TYR A 135 -9.06 9.20 -22.79
C TYR A 135 -8.94 8.22 -21.61
N TYR A 136 -9.17 8.68 -20.39
CA TYR A 136 -9.02 7.88 -19.18
C TYR A 136 -10.19 6.91 -18.97
N THR A 137 -11.40 7.31 -19.31
CA THR A 137 -12.55 6.38 -19.32
C THR A 137 -12.42 5.35 -20.43
N ASP A 138 -11.91 5.72 -21.60
CA ASP A 138 -11.65 4.82 -22.71
C ASP A 138 -10.52 3.84 -22.41
N LEU A 139 -9.47 4.28 -21.70
CA LEU A 139 -8.42 3.41 -21.20
C LEU A 139 -8.99 2.27 -20.33
N VAL A 140 -9.80 2.62 -19.32
CA VAL A 140 -10.42 1.62 -18.43
C VAL A 140 -11.37 0.71 -19.21
N ARG A 141 -12.20 1.27 -20.07
CA ARG A 141 -13.16 0.52 -20.90
C ARG A 141 -12.44 -0.43 -21.85
N THR A 142 -11.40 0.04 -22.54
CA THR A 142 -10.58 -0.76 -23.45
C THR A 142 -9.96 -1.96 -22.73
N ILE A 143 -9.41 -1.76 -21.53
CA ILE A 143 -8.85 -2.87 -20.74
C ILE A 143 -9.93 -3.90 -20.42
N ARG A 144 -11.10 -3.47 -19.91
CA ARG A 144 -12.19 -4.37 -19.51
C ARG A 144 -12.81 -5.11 -20.70
N GLU A 145 -13.10 -4.42 -21.79
CA GLU A 145 -13.72 -5.01 -22.97
C GLU A 145 -12.78 -5.99 -23.67
N THR A 146 -11.51 -5.63 -23.82
CA THR A 146 -10.51 -6.53 -24.41
C THR A 146 -10.33 -7.79 -23.57
N ALA A 147 -10.21 -7.68 -22.26
CA ALA A 147 -10.09 -8.84 -21.38
C ALA A 147 -11.35 -9.76 -21.46
N ARG A 148 -12.55 -9.17 -21.39
CA ARG A 148 -13.82 -9.91 -21.53
C ARG A 148 -13.96 -10.60 -22.88
N GLY A 149 -13.56 -9.95 -23.98
CA GLY A 149 -13.53 -10.52 -25.31
C GLY A 149 -12.60 -11.74 -25.43
N LEU A 150 -11.63 -11.86 -24.55
CA LEU A 150 -10.70 -12.99 -24.43
C LEU A 150 -11.14 -14.00 -23.33
N GLY A 151 -12.31 -13.84 -22.74
CA GLY A 151 -12.84 -14.74 -21.71
C GLY A 151 -12.21 -14.56 -20.32
N SER A 152 -11.60 -13.41 -20.04
CA SER A 152 -10.96 -13.09 -18.75
C SER A 152 -11.73 -12.01 -17.99
N ASP A 153 -11.89 -12.17 -16.67
CA ASP A 153 -12.42 -11.14 -15.76
C ASP A 153 -11.31 -10.34 -15.07
N LEU A 154 -10.34 -9.91 -15.85
CA LEU A 154 -9.18 -9.15 -15.41
C LEU A 154 -9.59 -7.86 -14.69
N HIS A 155 -9.08 -7.66 -13.45
CA HIS A 155 -9.39 -6.51 -12.64
C HIS A 155 -8.58 -5.28 -13.06
N VAL A 156 -9.21 -4.10 -13.08
CA VAL A 156 -8.55 -2.82 -13.35
C VAL A 156 -8.33 -2.08 -12.05
N LYS A 157 -7.08 -2.00 -11.62
CA LYS A 157 -6.62 -1.12 -10.54
C LYS A 157 -5.89 0.06 -11.16
N ALA A 158 -6.47 1.25 -11.08
CA ALA A 158 -5.91 2.40 -11.78
C ALA A 158 -6.11 3.71 -11.04
N PHE A 159 -5.27 4.68 -11.41
CA PHE A 159 -5.28 6.08 -11.00
C PHE A 159 -5.06 6.32 -9.51
N THR A 160 -3.94 6.91 -9.17
CA THR A 160 -3.66 7.41 -7.83
C THR A 160 -4.61 8.55 -7.43
N ALA A 161 -4.71 8.86 -6.15
CA ALA A 161 -5.52 9.99 -5.69
C ALA A 161 -5.12 11.32 -6.36
N VAL A 162 -3.83 11.49 -6.67
CA VAL A 162 -3.32 12.67 -7.38
C VAL A 162 -3.89 12.75 -8.79
N GLU A 163 -3.92 11.60 -9.50
CA GLU A 163 -4.52 11.51 -10.84
C GLU A 163 -6.03 11.78 -10.78
N ILE A 164 -6.76 11.22 -9.83
CA ILE A 164 -8.22 11.45 -9.68
C ILE A 164 -8.53 12.95 -9.54
N VAL A 165 -7.78 13.69 -8.73
CA VAL A 165 -7.96 15.15 -8.59
C VAL A 165 -7.58 15.89 -9.88
N HIS A 166 -6.53 15.43 -10.57
CA HIS A 166 -6.16 15.98 -11.87
C HIS A 166 -7.26 15.76 -12.91
N LEU A 167 -7.86 14.58 -12.95
CA LEU A 167 -8.99 14.25 -13.83
C LEU A 167 -10.21 15.12 -13.53
N ALA A 168 -10.50 15.41 -12.26
CA ALA A 168 -11.58 16.32 -11.89
C ALA A 168 -11.32 17.77 -12.38
N LYS A 169 -10.05 18.19 -12.39
CA LYS A 169 -9.66 19.50 -12.96
C LYS A 169 -9.80 19.52 -14.50
N ILE A 170 -9.34 18.46 -15.19
CA ILE A 170 -9.47 18.34 -16.65
C ILE A 170 -10.95 18.33 -17.05
N ALA A 171 -11.77 17.55 -16.37
CA ALA A 171 -13.23 17.48 -16.59
C ALA A 171 -13.97 18.77 -16.19
N LYS A 172 -13.26 19.75 -15.60
CA LYS A 172 -13.82 21.06 -15.13
C LYS A 172 -14.91 20.90 -14.06
N VAL A 173 -14.88 19.80 -13.30
CA VAL A 173 -15.82 19.53 -12.19
C VAL A 173 -15.22 19.81 -10.82
N TYR A 174 -13.90 20.05 -10.73
CA TYR A 174 -13.22 20.37 -9.48
C TYR A 174 -13.46 21.81 -9.03
N LYS A 175 -14.03 21.98 -7.85
CA LYS A 175 -14.19 23.28 -7.17
C LYS A 175 -13.56 23.18 -5.79
N GLN A 176 -12.72 24.15 -5.41
CA GLN A 176 -12.07 24.14 -4.10
C GLN A 176 -13.07 24.17 -2.93
N SER A 177 -14.20 24.88 -3.10
CA SER A 177 -15.26 24.97 -2.10
C SER A 177 -16.13 23.71 -2.00
N ASP A 178 -16.08 22.84 -3.00
CA ASP A 178 -16.84 21.58 -3.08
C ASP A 178 -16.05 20.55 -3.90
N ARG A 179 -14.85 20.23 -3.39
CA ARG A 179 -13.95 19.28 -4.08
C ARG A 179 -14.49 17.85 -4.07
N GLN A 180 -15.24 17.49 -3.02
CA GLN A 180 -15.75 16.13 -2.85
C GLN A 180 -16.75 15.75 -3.96
N SER A 181 -17.64 16.65 -4.35
CA SER A 181 -18.57 16.41 -5.45
C SER A 181 -17.85 16.16 -6.79
N GLY A 182 -16.79 16.93 -7.08
CA GLY A 182 -15.98 16.73 -8.29
C GLY A 182 -15.21 15.42 -8.29
N ILE A 183 -14.61 15.05 -7.15
CA ILE A 183 -13.92 13.76 -6.97
C ILE A 183 -14.90 12.60 -7.14
N ARG A 184 -16.06 12.68 -6.51
CA ARG A 184 -17.12 11.66 -6.61
C ARG A 184 -17.57 11.45 -8.05
N TRP A 185 -17.83 12.53 -8.77
CA TRP A 185 -18.22 12.46 -10.19
C TRP A 185 -17.17 11.71 -11.03
N VAL A 186 -15.87 12.00 -10.85
CA VAL A 186 -14.79 11.29 -11.56
C VAL A 186 -14.79 9.81 -11.23
N LEU A 187 -14.85 9.46 -9.94
CA LEU A 187 -14.82 8.06 -9.50
C LEU A 187 -16.03 7.28 -10.00
N GLU A 188 -17.21 7.89 -10.03
CA GLU A 188 -18.43 7.29 -10.60
C GLU A 188 -18.26 7.03 -12.10
N LYS A 189 -17.75 7.98 -12.87
CA LYS A 189 -17.49 7.82 -14.32
C LYS A 189 -16.46 6.74 -14.62
N LEU A 190 -15.38 6.68 -13.84
CA LEU A 190 -14.37 5.63 -13.98
C LEU A 190 -14.93 4.26 -13.58
N ARG A 191 -15.74 4.18 -12.53
CA ARG A 191 -16.42 2.94 -12.12
C ARG A 191 -17.41 2.47 -13.19
N GLU A 192 -18.20 3.37 -13.78
CA GLU A 192 -19.07 3.07 -14.94
C GLU A 192 -18.26 2.50 -16.11
N ALA A 193 -17.03 2.98 -16.35
CA ALA A 193 -16.12 2.47 -17.37
C ALA A 193 -15.49 1.12 -17.01
N GLY A 194 -15.54 0.70 -15.72
CA GLY A 194 -15.04 -0.60 -15.25
C GLY A 194 -13.87 -0.56 -14.29
N LEU A 195 -13.56 0.60 -13.70
CA LEU A 195 -12.57 0.72 -12.62
C LEU A 195 -12.99 -0.14 -11.43
N GLY A 196 -12.09 -0.98 -10.93
CA GLY A 196 -12.36 -1.90 -9.83
C GLY A 196 -11.78 -1.48 -8.49
N SER A 197 -10.63 -0.81 -8.47
CA SER A 197 -9.96 -0.36 -7.24
C SER A 197 -8.94 0.75 -7.52
N LEU A 198 -8.47 1.44 -6.47
CA LEU A 198 -7.43 2.44 -6.59
C LEU A 198 -6.12 1.98 -5.94
N PRO A 199 -4.96 2.29 -6.55
CA PRO A 199 -3.66 2.15 -5.90
C PRO A 199 -3.46 3.22 -4.81
N GLY A 200 -2.45 3.01 -3.94
CA GLY A 200 -2.16 3.91 -2.82
C GLY A 200 -1.16 5.04 -3.14
N GLY A 201 -0.65 5.10 -4.36
CA GLY A 201 0.40 6.06 -4.72
C GLY A 201 0.01 7.52 -4.57
N GLY A 202 1.02 8.38 -4.48
CA GLY A 202 0.84 9.83 -4.35
C GLY A 202 0.65 10.33 -2.91
N ALA A 203 0.60 9.43 -1.92
CA ALA A 203 0.55 9.79 -0.50
C ALA A 203 1.90 10.34 -0.01
N GLU A 204 2.97 9.73 -0.43
CA GLU A 204 4.36 9.92 -0.01
C GLU A 204 4.48 9.94 1.53
N VAL A 205 4.56 11.10 2.17
CA VAL A 205 4.43 11.30 3.62
C VAL A 205 3.43 12.42 3.90
N PHE A 206 2.49 12.22 4.81
CA PHE A 206 1.48 13.22 5.18
C PHE A 206 2.08 14.24 6.16
N ASP A 207 2.94 15.10 5.63
CA ASP A 207 3.55 16.19 6.33
C ASP A 207 3.70 17.40 5.41
N ASP A 208 3.37 18.61 5.91
CA ASP A 208 3.38 19.81 5.10
C ASP A 208 4.78 20.30 4.74
N ARG A 209 5.77 20.11 5.65
CA ARG A 209 7.18 20.43 5.39
C ARG A 209 7.73 19.54 4.27
N VAL A 210 7.55 18.24 4.42
CA VAL A 210 8.01 17.25 3.43
C VAL A 210 7.32 17.48 2.09
N HIS A 211 6.01 17.79 2.09
CA HIS A 211 5.27 18.11 0.88
C HIS A 211 5.86 19.32 0.16
N ASP A 212 6.11 20.42 0.88
CA ASP A 212 6.56 21.66 0.25
C ASP A 212 8.02 21.59 -0.23
N GLU A 213 8.85 20.73 0.39
CA GLU A 213 10.24 20.55 0.02
C GLU A 213 10.46 19.54 -1.12
N ALA A 214 9.71 18.41 -1.14
CA ALA A 214 10.00 17.30 -2.05
C ALA A 214 8.99 17.16 -3.21
N TYR A 215 7.72 17.54 -3.03
CA TYR A 215 6.68 17.31 -4.04
C TYR A 215 5.63 18.42 -4.09
N LYS A 216 6.07 19.65 -3.92
CA LYS A 216 5.25 20.85 -4.04
C LYS A 216 4.46 20.83 -5.34
N GLY A 217 3.15 21.03 -5.23
CA GLY A 217 2.21 20.98 -6.36
C GLY A 217 1.38 19.70 -6.44
N LYS A 218 1.74 18.62 -5.71
CA LYS A 218 0.82 17.51 -5.47
C LYS A 218 -0.36 17.96 -4.59
N ILE A 219 -1.35 17.09 -4.47
CA ILE A 219 -2.43 17.27 -3.48
C ILE A 219 -1.88 17.06 -2.07
N ARG A 220 -2.43 17.77 -1.09
CA ARG A 220 -2.11 17.58 0.32
C ARG A 220 -2.85 16.37 0.91
N SER A 221 -2.45 15.97 2.10
CA SER A 221 -2.94 14.78 2.81
C SER A 221 -4.47 14.75 2.97
N ASP A 222 -5.09 15.89 3.27
CA ASP A 222 -6.54 16.02 3.42
C ASP A 222 -7.30 15.71 2.11
N VAL A 223 -6.78 16.18 0.97
CA VAL A 223 -7.37 15.90 -0.36
C VAL A 223 -7.15 14.45 -0.75
N TRP A 224 -5.96 13.88 -0.45
CA TRP A 224 -5.68 12.47 -0.70
C TRP A 224 -6.64 11.56 0.07
N LEU A 225 -6.86 11.86 1.35
CA LEU A 225 -7.79 11.13 2.21
C LEU A 225 -9.24 11.28 1.75
N ASP A 226 -9.65 12.46 1.25
CA ASP A 226 -10.98 12.64 0.66
C ASP A 226 -11.21 11.72 -0.54
N VAL A 227 -10.22 11.60 -1.45
CA VAL A 227 -10.34 10.69 -2.61
C VAL A 227 -10.58 9.25 -2.16
N HIS A 228 -9.79 8.75 -1.21
CA HIS A 228 -9.94 7.37 -0.72
C HIS A 228 -11.24 7.19 0.07
N THR A 229 -11.64 8.19 0.87
CA THR A 229 -12.92 8.15 1.58
C THR A 229 -14.10 8.03 0.63
N ILE A 230 -14.11 8.83 -0.44
CA ILE A 230 -15.18 8.79 -1.46
C ILE A 230 -15.13 7.49 -2.25
N ALA A 231 -13.92 6.99 -2.58
CA ALA A 231 -13.77 5.68 -3.22
C ALA A 231 -14.38 4.56 -2.35
N HIS A 232 -14.12 4.58 -1.03
CA HIS A 232 -14.70 3.62 -0.10
C HIS A 232 -16.23 3.74 -0.02
N GLU A 233 -16.78 4.94 0.01
CA GLU A 233 -18.24 5.18 -0.03
C GLU A 233 -18.89 4.64 -1.30
N LEU A 234 -18.16 4.65 -2.41
CA LEU A 234 -18.59 4.07 -3.68
C LEU A 234 -18.36 2.56 -3.80
N GLY A 235 -17.87 1.90 -2.76
CA GLY A 235 -17.61 0.46 -2.74
C GLY A 235 -16.28 0.03 -3.39
N LEU A 236 -15.39 0.98 -3.70
CA LEU A 236 -14.07 0.69 -4.26
C LEU A 236 -13.07 0.44 -3.13
N ASN A 237 -12.45 -0.72 -3.11
CA ASN A 237 -11.30 -0.96 -2.24
C ASN A 237 -10.08 -0.19 -2.74
N THR A 238 -9.20 0.18 -1.80
CA THR A 238 -8.00 0.93 -2.15
C THR A 238 -6.77 0.40 -1.42
N ASN A 239 -5.58 0.82 -1.86
CA ASN A 239 -4.34 0.59 -1.16
C ASN A 239 -3.84 1.90 -0.53
N ALA A 240 -2.90 1.79 0.40
CA ALA A 240 -2.13 2.92 0.92
C ALA A 240 -0.64 2.69 0.67
N THR A 241 0.13 3.75 0.56
CA THR A 241 1.60 3.71 0.44
C THR A 241 2.23 4.70 1.41
N ILE A 242 3.47 4.50 1.73
CA ILE A 242 4.37 5.49 2.31
C ILE A 242 5.69 5.43 1.55
N LEU A 243 6.19 6.57 1.06
CA LEU A 243 7.55 6.68 0.52
C LEU A 243 8.46 7.15 1.63
N TYR A 244 9.50 6.38 1.96
CA TYR A 244 10.37 6.68 3.10
C TYR A 244 11.85 6.60 2.73
N GLY A 245 12.69 7.27 3.54
CA GLY A 245 14.14 7.27 3.40
C GLY A 245 14.66 8.42 2.54
N HIS A 246 13.87 9.49 2.36
CA HIS A 246 14.33 10.72 1.68
C HIS A 246 14.58 11.85 2.69
N ILE A 247 13.70 12.88 2.77
CA ILE A 247 13.89 14.04 3.64
C ILE A 247 13.05 14.02 4.92
N GLU A 248 12.14 13.05 5.02
CA GLU A 248 11.22 12.93 6.14
C GLU A 248 11.90 12.40 7.41
N GLU A 249 11.33 12.76 8.56
CA GLU A 249 11.69 12.23 9.85
C GLU A 249 10.86 11.02 10.26
N ARG A 250 11.36 10.18 11.17
CA ARG A 250 10.62 9.00 11.66
C ARG A 250 9.28 9.36 12.29
N ARG A 251 9.22 10.49 13.00
CA ARG A 251 7.97 11.00 13.58
C ARG A 251 6.92 11.30 12.50
N GLU A 252 7.33 11.88 11.38
CA GLU A 252 6.45 12.20 10.26
C GLU A 252 5.90 10.93 9.59
N ARG A 253 6.69 9.85 9.51
CA ARG A 253 6.20 8.52 9.09
C ARG A 253 5.13 7.98 10.03
N LEU A 254 5.32 8.14 11.35
CA LEU A 254 4.36 7.68 12.36
C LEU A 254 3.05 8.46 12.29
N VAL A 255 3.12 9.79 12.10
CA VAL A 255 1.93 10.64 11.90
C VAL A 255 1.19 10.22 10.63
N HIS A 256 1.89 9.94 9.54
CA HIS A 256 1.30 9.40 8.31
C HIS A 256 0.53 8.09 8.59
N MET A 257 1.14 7.15 9.29
CA MET A 257 0.49 5.88 9.64
C MET A 257 -0.73 6.10 10.56
N ASP A 258 -0.65 7.03 11.51
CA ASP A 258 -1.78 7.36 12.39
C ASP A 258 -2.96 7.97 11.62
N MET A 259 -2.68 8.85 10.66
CA MET A 259 -3.72 9.41 9.78
C MET A 259 -4.39 8.33 8.93
N LEU A 260 -3.62 7.39 8.39
CA LEU A 260 -4.13 6.25 7.62
C LEU A 260 -5.00 5.33 8.48
N ARG A 261 -4.55 4.93 9.68
CA ARG A 261 -5.35 4.04 10.55
C ARG A 261 -6.64 4.68 11.01
N ARG A 262 -6.66 6.00 11.26
CA ARG A 262 -7.91 6.73 11.57
C ARG A 262 -8.86 6.80 10.36
N ALA A 263 -8.33 6.93 9.15
CA ALA A 263 -9.14 6.85 7.94
C ALA A 263 -9.71 5.44 7.72
N GLN A 264 -8.91 4.41 8.03
CA GLN A 264 -9.35 3.02 8.01
C GLN A 264 -10.43 2.72 9.05
N ASP A 265 -10.31 3.25 10.28
CA ASP A 265 -11.35 3.13 11.31
C ASP A 265 -12.71 3.62 10.77
N ARG A 266 -12.72 4.79 10.10
CA ARG A 266 -13.95 5.32 9.49
C ARG A 266 -14.49 4.45 8.35
N ALA A 267 -13.61 3.86 7.54
CA ALA A 267 -14.01 2.94 6.49
C ALA A 267 -14.61 1.65 7.06
N LEU A 268 -13.96 1.05 8.06
CA LEU A 268 -14.42 -0.17 8.73
C LEU A 268 -15.73 0.06 9.51
N ALA A 269 -15.91 1.22 10.12
CA ALA A 269 -17.17 1.58 10.78
C ALA A 269 -18.36 1.59 9.82
N ARG A 270 -18.17 2.03 8.56
CA ARG A 270 -19.22 1.92 7.52
C ARG A 270 -19.58 0.48 7.18
N LEU A 271 -18.67 -0.45 7.40
CA LEU A 271 -18.88 -1.89 7.22
C LEU A 271 -19.45 -2.59 8.47
N GLY A 272 -19.71 -1.82 9.54
CA GLY A 272 -20.25 -2.34 10.80
C GLY A 272 -19.21 -2.86 11.78
N TYR A 273 -17.91 -2.62 11.54
CA TYR A 273 -16.86 -2.95 12.51
C TYR A 273 -16.68 -1.81 13.50
N GLU A 274 -16.50 -2.15 14.76
CA GLU A 274 -16.21 -1.17 15.81
C GLU A 274 -14.69 -0.87 15.85
N ALA A 275 -14.32 0.41 15.92
CA ALA A 275 -12.92 0.80 16.03
C ALA A 275 -12.35 0.48 17.41
N ASN A 276 -11.10 0.03 17.47
CA ASN A 276 -10.35 -0.13 18.72
C ASN A 276 -10.04 1.24 19.34
N SER A 277 -10.88 1.73 20.25
CA SER A 277 -10.69 3.03 20.92
C SER A 277 -9.89 2.86 22.20
N SER A 278 -8.57 2.96 22.14
CA SER A 278 -7.73 3.05 23.35
C SER A 278 -6.71 4.18 23.31
N THR A 279 -7.04 5.31 22.68
CA THR A 279 -6.20 6.51 22.77
C THR A 279 -7.03 7.74 23.06
N SER A 280 -6.71 8.39 24.21
CA SER A 280 -7.09 9.76 24.52
C SER A 280 -6.70 10.70 23.35
N PRO A 281 -7.51 11.71 23.01
CA PRO A 281 -7.18 12.64 21.95
C PRO A 281 -5.93 13.44 22.34
N ASN A 282 -4.82 13.25 21.65
CA ASN A 282 -3.67 14.11 21.77
C ASN A 282 -3.94 15.45 21.05
N GLU A 283 -3.71 16.54 21.75
CA GLU A 283 -4.12 17.92 21.52
C GLU A 283 -3.38 18.66 20.36
N HIS A 284 -2.90 17.99 19.33
CA HIS A 284 -2.18 18.67 18.23
C HIS A 284 -2.64 18.25 16.84
N CYS A 285 -3.95 18.27 16.60
CA CYS A 285 -4.48 18.29 15.25
C CYS A 285 -5.66 19.26 15.19
N SER A 286 -5.43 20.44 14.66
CA SER A 286 -6.42 21.49 14.48
C SER A 286 -7.32 21.21 13.26
N THR A 287 -8.07 20.11 13.28
CA THR A 287 -9.22 19.93 12.41
C THR A 287 -10.44 19.59 13.26
N PRO A 288 -11.56 20.32 13.10
CA PRO A 288 -12.76 20.09 13.89
C PRO A 288 -13.41 18.78 13.42
N GLU A 289 -13.75 17.96 14.38
CA GLU A 289 -14.48 16.68 14.33
C GLU A 289 -13.65 15.44 14.64
N ALA A 290 -13.15 15.39 15.89
CA ALA A 290 -12.81 14.11 16.50
C ALA A 290 -14.13 13.39 16.84
N ILE A 291 -14.54 12.46 15.99
CA ILE A 291 -15.63 11.54 16.34
C ILE A 291 -15.07 10.57 17.40
N THR A 292 -15.51 10.75 18.64
CA THR A 292 -15.24 9.82 19.74
C THR A 292 -16.11 8.58 19.51
N LEU A 293 -15.52 7.53 18.92
CA LEU A 293 -16.17 6.23 18.87
C LEU A 293 -15.98 5.54 20.22
N THR A 294 -17.03 5.46 21.00
CA THR A 294 -17.05 4.75 22.28
C THR A 294 -17.14 3.25 22.07
N ARG A 295 -16.31 2.53 22.79
CA ARG A 295 -16.20 1.07 22.80
C ARG A 295 -17.49 0.42 23.31
N ALA A 296 -18.22 -0.30 22.48
CA ALA A 296 -19.05 -1.38 22.94
C ALA A 296 -18.14 -2.59 23.25
N ARG A 297 -18.36 -3.24 24.40
CA ARG A 297 -17.58 -4.38 24.90
C ARG A 297 -18.00 -5.68 24.21
N THR A 298 -17.97 -5.72 22.89
CA THR A 298 -17.97 -6.99 22.17
C THR A 298 -16.56 -7.17 21.63
N PRO A 299 -15.82 -8.23 22.00
CA PRO A 299 -14.63 -8.58 21.24
C PRO A 299 -15.04 -8.58 19.77
N LEU A 300 -14.19 -8.06 18.88
CA LEU A 300 -14.29 -8.46 17.48
C LEU A 300 -14.55 -9.96 17.52
N PRO A 301 -15.67 -10.48 16.94
CA PRO A 301 -15.92 -11.91 17.00
C PRO A 301 -14.62 -12.58 16.63
N GLU A 302 -14.20 -13.63 17.35
CA GLU A 302 -12.97 -14.41 17.07
C GLU A 302 -12.83 -14.80 15.60
N GLN A 303 -13.88 -14.62 14.82
CA GLN A 303 -14.00 -14.84 13.38
C GLN A 303 -13.64 -13.64 12.49
N VAL A 304 -13.29 -12.46 13.02
CA VAL A 304 -12.60 -11.39 12.27
C VAL A 304 -11.07 -11.56 12.39
N VAL A 305 -10.62 -12.73 12.73
CA VAL A 305 -9.34 -13.21 12.28
C VAL A 305 -9.45 -13.27 10.77
N PHE A 306 -8.63 -12.51 10.05
CA PHE A 306 -8.44 -12.64 8.62
C PHE A 306 -7.99 -14.08 8.33
N SER A 307 -8.92 -15.02 8.44
CA SER A 307 -8.67 -16.40 8.13
C SER A 307 -8.51 -16.54 6.63
N PRO A 308 -7.59 -17.33 6.13
CA PRO A 308 -7.51 -17.68 4.71
C PRO A 308 -8.83 -18.24 4.15
N SER A 309 -9.69 -18.76 5.03
CA SER A 309 -11.02 -19.27 4.70
C SER A 309 -12.15 -18.22 4.72
N HIS A 310 -11.88 -17.01 5.26
CA HIS A 310 -12.82 -15.90 5.24
C HIS A 310 -12.06 -14.62 4.93
N PRO A 311 -11.69 -14.40 3.66
CA PRO A 311 -11.29 -13.06 3.25
C PRO A 311 -12.45 -12.11 3.59
N LEU A 312 -12.14 -10.83 3.88
CA LEU A 312 -13.11 -9.75 3.73
C LEU A 312 -13.48 -9.68 2.23
N THR A 313 -14.10 -10.73 1.72
CA THR A 313 -14.69 -10.68 0.39
C THR A 313 -15.91 -9.82 0.53
N PRO A 314 -16.00 -8.70 -0.21
CA PRO A 314 -17.26 -8.01 -0.32
C PRO A 314 -18.30 -9.04 -0.72
N SER A 315 -19.24 -9.32 0.16
CA SER A 315 -20.51 -9.92 -0.25
C SER A 315 -21.02 -9.04 -1.41
N PRO A 316 -21.71 -9.58 -2.43
CA PRO A 316 -22.36 -8.77 -3.45
C PRO A 316 -23.27 -7.66 -2.90
N SER A 317 -23.58 -7.70 -1.61
CA SER A 317 -24.31 -6.68 -0.84
C SER A 317 -23.42 -5.66 -0.13
N GLN A 318 -22.07 -5.75 -0.16
CA GLN A 318 -21.19 -4.77 0.47
C GLN A 318 -21.18 -3.47 -0.32
N THR A 319 -21.71 -2.43 0.29
CA THR A 319 -21.86 -1.10 -0.32
C THR A 319 -20.69 -0.16 -0.04
N SER A 320 -19.68 -0.58 0.73
CA SER A 320 -18.52 0.24 1.12
C SER A 320 -17.20 -0.49 0.92
N GLY A 321 -16.14 0.25 0.58
CA GLY A 321 -14.77 -0.22 0.48
C GLY A 321 -13.92 0.18 1.68
N TYR A 322 -12.65 -0.23 1.67
CA TYR A 322 -11.66 0.04 2.73
C TYR A 322 -10.23 -0.04 2.18
N PHE A 323 -9.22 0.35 2.99
CA PHE A 323 -7.81 0.11 2.65
C PHE A 323 -7.46 -1.37 2.83
N GLN A 324 -7.07 -2.03 1.74
CA GLN A 324 -6.72 -3.45 1.78
C GLN A 324 -5.29 -3.68 2.28
N THR A 325 -4.35 -2.83 1.90
CA THR A 325 -2.93 -3.02 2.22
C THR A 325 -2.21 -1.69 2.37
N ILE A 326 -1.19 -1.69 3.22
CA ILE A 326 -0.13 -0.68 3.21
C ILE A 326 1.09 -1.23 2.45
N ILE A 327 1.72 -0.38 1.65
CA ILE A 327 2.92 -0.70 0.87
C ILE A 327 4.01 0.31 1.23
N PRO A 328 4.93 -0.02 2.14
CA PRO A 328 6.10 0.81 2.40
C PRO A 328 7.07 0.74 1.19
N LEU A 329 7.34 1.90 0.60
CA LEU A 329 8.18 2.07 -0.58
C LEU A 329 9.48 2.78 -0.18
N PRO A 330 10.66 2.14 -0.32
CA PRO A 330 11.92 2.80 -0.07
C PRO A 330 12.21 3.83 -1.16
N PHE A 331 12.76 4.97 -0.78
CA PHE A 331 13.21 5.98 -1.73
C PHE A 331 14.45 5.49 -2.50
N PHE A 332 14.43 5.66 -3.82
CA PHE A 332 15.57 5.44 -4.70
C PHE A 332 16.13 6.79 -5.15
N PRO A 333 17.37 7.12 -4.76
CA PRO A 333 17.97 8.41 -5.08
C PRO A 333 18.33 8.59 -6.55
N ASP A 334 18.74 7.51 -7.23
CA ASP A 334 19.31 7.54 -8.58
C ASP A 334 18.38 8.20 -9.60
N GLY A 335 18.92 9.18 -10.34
CA GLY A 335 18.18 9.90 -11.38
C GLY A 335 17.19 10.94 -10.88
N SER A 336 17.03 11.11 -9.57
CA SER A 336 16.14 12.10 -8.96
C SER A 336 16.91 13.40 -8.58
N GLU A 337 16.20 14.50 -8.35
CA GLU A 337 16.80 15.74 -7.82
C GLU A 337 17.33 15.55 -6.37
N LEU A 338 16.98 14.46 -5.70
CA LEU A 338 17.44 14.09 -4.36
C LEU A 338 18.52 13.01 -4.38
N GLU A 339 19.21 12.79 -5.49
CA GLU A 339 20.25 11.75 -5.64
C GLU A 339 21.45 11.92 -4.68
N HIS A 340 21.60 13.10 -4.09
CA HIS A 340 22.61 13.35 -3.06
C HIS A 340 22.30 12.67 -1.71
N LEU A 341 21.08 12.16 -1.51
CA LEU A 341 20.67 11.43 -0.31
C LEU A 341 21.02 9.94 -0.47
N PRO A 342 21.43 9.26 0.63
CA PRO A 342 21.87 7.86 0.53
C PRO A 342 20.74 6.84 0.31
N GLY A 343 19.47 7.27 0.44
CA GLY A 343 18.36 6.35 0.54
C GLY A 343 18.35 5.54 1.86
N PRO A 344 17.32 4.72 2.10
CA PRO A 344 17.24 3.93 3.34
C PRO A 344 18.16 2.71 3.30
N SER A 345 18.78 2.38 4.44
CA SER A 345 19.54 1.14 4.59
C SER A 345 18.63 -0.10 4.66
N GLY A 346 19.21 -1.30 4.48
CA GLY A 346 18.46 -2.56 4.64
C GLY A 346 17.81 -2.68 6.02
N LEU A 347 18.48 -2.27 7.10
CA LEU A 347 17.89 -2.29 8.45
C LEU A 347 16.74 -1.28 8.60
N GLU A 348 16.83 -0.13 7.94
CA GLU A 348 15.74 0.86 7.93
C GLU A 348 14.53 0.32 7.15
N ASN A 349 14.76 -0.40 6.06
CA ASN A 349 13.71 -1.07 5.29
C ASN A 349 12.96 -2.09 6.15
N TYR A 350 13.69 -2.96 6.84
CA TYR A 350 13.11 -3.93 7.77
C TYR A 350 12.29 -3.26 8.87
N ARG A 351 12.91 -2.30 9.54
CA ARG A 351 12.31 -1.59 10.65
C ARG A 351 11.03 -0.88 10.22
N THR A 352 11.06 -0.15 9.11
CA THR A 352 9.88 0.60 8.62
C THR A 352 8.72 -0.32 8.28
N LEU A 353 8.98 -1.47 7.65
CA LEU A 353 7.93 -2.45 7.36
C LEU A 353 7.34 -3.06 8.64
N ALA A 354 8.19 -3.45 9.59
CA ALA A 354 7.74 -4.01 10.87
C ALA A 354 6.94 -2.97 11.68
N VAL A 355 7.41 -1.72 11.74
CA VAL A 355 6.66 -0.62 12.39
C VAL A 355 5.33 -0.38 11.70
N ALA A 356 5.26 -0.43 10.37
CA ALA A 356 3.99 -0.30 9.64
C ALA A 356 3.00 -1.40 10.04
N ARG A 357 3.44 -2.67 10.17
CA ARG A 357 2.59 -3.77 10.66
C ARG A 357 2.08 -3.52 12.09
N LEU A 358 2.94 -3.00 12.97
CA LEU A 358 2.61 -2.79 14.38
C LEU A 358 1.73 -1.55 14.60
N MET A 359 1.95 -0.47 13.84
CA MET A 359 1.21 0.78 13.96
C MET A 359 -0.15 0.75 13.27
N LEU A 360 -0.27 0.00 12.16
CA LEU A 360 -1.50 -0.11 11.38
C LEU A 360 -2.30 -1.36 11.78
N ASP A 361 -2.72 -1.39 13.04
CA ASP A 361 -3.42 -2.49 13.70
C ASP A 361 -4.72 -2.94 12.99
N ASN A 362 -5.31 -2.05 12.20
CA ASN A 362 -6.55 -2.25 11.44
C ASN A 362 -6.36 -2.45 9.93
N PHE A 363 -5.11 -2.58 9.45
CA PHE A 363 -4.82 -2.93 8.07
C PHE A 363 -4.67 -4.45 7.93
N PRO A 364 -5.45 -5.10 7.04
CA PRO A 364 -5.35 -6.55 6.89
C PRO A 364 -3.98 -6.97 6.34
N HIS A 365 -3.43 -6.25 5.36
CA HIS A 365 -2.21 -6.67 4.67
C HIS A 365 -1.10 -5.63 4.74
N VAL A 366 0.15 -6.12 4.80
CA VAL A 366 1.37 -5.33 4.61
C VAL A 366 2.18 -5.98 3.49
N LYS A 367 2.45 -5.19 2.45
CA LYS A 367 3.12 -5.69 1.25
C LYS A 367 4.61 -5.31 1.24
N ALA A 368 5.47 -6.30 1.07
CA ALA A 368 6.87 -6.13 0.68
C ALA A 368 6.97 -6.10 -0.85
N PHE A 369 6.88 -4.91 -1.44
CA PHE A 369 6.91 -4.73 -2.89
C PHE A 369 8.30 -5.06 -3.44
N TRP A 370 8.49 -6.29 -3.92
CA TRP A 370 9.81 -6.85 -4.23
C TRP A 370 10.59 -6.05 -5.31
N ILE A 371 9.91 -5.34 -6.20
CA ILE A 371 10.59 -4.51 -7.20
C ILE A 371 11.43 -3.42 -6.54
N MET A 372 10.90 -2.75 -5.52
CA MET A 372 11.61 -1.70 -4.82
C MET A 372 12.43 -2.23 -3.63
N GLN A 373 12.04 -3.38 -3.04
CA GLN A 373 12.77 -3.99 -1.92
C GLN A 373 13.82 -5.00 -2.37
N THR A 374 13.85 -5.42 -3.62
CA THR A 374 14.46 -6.63 -4.16
C THR A 374 13.77 -7.92 -3.68
N LEU A 375 13.77 -8.98 -4.50
CA LEU A 375 13.11 -10.24 -4.12
C LEU A 375 13.74 -10.88 -2.86
N PRO A 376 15.08 -10.92 -2.70
CA PRO A 376 15.69 -11.45 -1.47
C PRO A 376 15.29 -10.66 -0.22
N MET A 377 15.18 -9.34 -0.29
CA MET A 377 14.75 -8.52 0.83
C MET A 377 13.27 -8.77 1.15
N ALA A 378 12.40 -8.78 0.13
CA ALA A 378 10.97 -9.05 0.30
C ALA A 378 10.73 -10.45 0.90
N GLN A 379 11.53 -11.46 0.51
CA GLN A 379 11.49 -12.80 1.08
C GLN A 379 11.73 -12.78 2.60
N ILE A 380 12.77 -12.08 3.06
CA ILE A 380 13.06 -12.00 4.50
C ILE A 380 11.99 -11.18 5.21
N MET A 381 11.42 -10.14 4.57
CA MET A 381 10.34 -9.31 5.12
C MET A 381 9.07 -10.11 5.43
N LEU A 382 8.84 -11.25 4.78
CA LEU A 382 7.75 -12.16 5.14
C LEU A 382 7.87 -12.71 6.58
N GLN A 383 9.09 -12.78 7.14
CA GLN A 383 9.35 -13.18 8.52
C GLN A 383 9.37 -12.00 9.51
N SER A 384 8.99 -10.80 9.07
CA SER A 384 9.07 -9.58 9.87
C SER A 384 7.87 -8.65 9.70
N GLY A 385 6.71 -9.21 9.37
CA GLY A 385 5.45 -8.47 9.33
C GLY A 385 4.76 -8.39 7.98
N ALA A 386 5.46 -8.61 6.84
CA ALA A 386 4.82 -8.70 5.54
C ALA A 386 4.09 -10.03 5.36
N ASP A 387 2.98 -9.99 4.65
CA ASP A 387 2.22 -11.18 4.25
C ASP A 387 2.06 -11.31 2.73
N ASP A 388 2.48 -10.29 1.97
CA ASP A 388 2.34 -10.21 0.52
C ASP A 388 3.66 -9.70 -0.11
N ILE A 389 4.16 -10.39 -1.12
CA ILE A 389 5.36 -9.96 -1.86
C ILE A 389 5.05 -9.31 -3.22
N ASP A 390 3.76 -9.08 -3.51
CA ASP A 390 3.25 -8.61 -4.80
C ASP A 390 3.30 -9.68 -5.91
N GLY A 391 3.31 -9.25 -7.16
CA GLY A 391 3.09 -10.13 -8.29
C GLY A 391 4.26 -10.30 -9.22
N THR A 392 3.96 -10.94 -10.35
CA THR A 392 4.94 -11.20 -11.40
C THR A 392 5.48 -9.94 -12.06
N VAL A 393 4.74 -8.88 -11.99
CA VAL A 393 5.00 -7.55 -12.58
C VAL A 393 5.81 -7.64 -13.87
N VAL A 394 5.14 -7.44 -14.97
CA VAL A 394 5.78 -7.27 -16.25
C VAL A 394 5.79 -5.78 -16.54
N TRP A 395 6.99 -5.22 -16.62
CA TRP A 395 7.24 -3.84 -17.02
C TRP A 395 6.76 -2.75 -16.04
N TYR A 396 7.64 -2.36 -15.12
CA TYR A 396 7.42 -1.27 -14.18
C TYR A 396 8.33 -0.08 -14.53
N ASP A 397 7.78 0.92 -15.24
CA ASP A 397 8.56 2.08 -15.73
C ASP A 397 8.88 3.11 -14.64
N ILE A 398 8.21 3.04 -13.47
CA ILE A 398 8.24 4.11 -12.46
C ILE A 398 9.58 4.17 -11.72
N THR A 399 10.27 3.03 -11.59
CA THR A 399 11.59 2.97 -10.94
C THR A 399 12.53 2.20 -11.83
N LYS A 400 13.42 2.91 -12.51
CA LYS A 400 14.56 2.30 -13.19
C LYS A 400 15.75 2.44 -12.24
N VAL A 401 16.18 1.34 -11.64
CA VAL A 401 17.47 1.34 -10.95
C VAL A 401 18.54 1.51 -11.99
N GLY A 402 19.23 2.65 -11.97
CA GLY A 402 20.23 3.02 -12.97
C GLY A 402 21.30 1.94 -13.15
N GLY A 403 21.57 1.56 -14.40
CA GLY A 403 22.69 0.72 -14.79
C GLY A 403 22.58 -0.78 -14.56
N ALA A 404 21.57 -1.26 -13.83
CA ALA A 404 21.26 -2.68 -13.75
C ALA A 404 20.05 -2.98 -14.63
N SER A 405 20.15 -4.03 -15.46
CA SER A 405 18.96 -4.71 -15.97
C SER A 405 18.24 -5.34 -14.78
N THR A 406 17.56 -4.52 -13.98
CA THR A 406 16.69 -5.02 -12.94
C THR A 406 15.60 -5.78 -13.64
N HIS A 407 15.60 -7.10 -13.46
CA HIS A 407 14.53 -7.94 -13.91
C HIS A 407 13.27 -7.47 -13.20
N GLN A 408 12.48 -6.65 -13.87
CA GLN A 408 11.18 -6.18 -13.38
C GLN A 408 10.10 -7.23 -13.58
N GLU A 409 10.49 -8.42 -13.99
CA GLU A 409 9.63 -9.56 -14.22
C GLU A 409 10.17 -10.77 -13.46
N VAL A 410 9.29 -11.39 -12.69
CA VAL A 410 9.57 -12.66 -12.00
C VAL A 410 8.45 -13.62 -12.31
N ASN A 411 8.78 -14.85 -12.68
CA ASN A 411 7.79 -15.88 -12.91
C ASN A 411 7.19 -16.40 -11.59
N THR A 412 6.02 -17.01 -11.69
CA THR A 412 5.28 -17.53 -10.52
C THR A 412 6.06 -18.58 -9.73
N TRP A 413 6.86 -19.42 -10.41
CA TRP A 413 7.69 -20.42 -9.75
C TRP A 413 8.71 -19.78 -8.82
N THR A 414 9.37 -18.72 -9.25
CA THR A 414 10.36 -17.97 -8.45
C THR A 414 9.70 -17.31 -7.24
N LEU A 415 8.52 -16.67 -7.40
CA LEU A 415 7.78 -16.12 -6.26
C LEU A 415 7.37 -17.19 -5.26
N GLN A 416 6.80 -18.29 -5.74
CA GLN A 416 6.40 -19.41 -4.89
C GLN A 416 7.60 -20.07 -4.19
N LYS A 417 8.74 -20.20 -4.88
CA LYS A 417 9.99 -20.70 -4.30
C LYS A 417 10.45 -19.78 -3.17
N ALA A 418 10.52 -18.47 -3.41
CA ALA A 418 10.91 -17.48 -2.40
C ALA A 418 10.01 -17.54 -1.16
N ILE A 419 8.69 -17.67 -1.33
CA ILE A 419 7.73 -17.81 -0.25
C ILE A 419 7.96 -19.11 0.54
N ARG A 420 8.16 -20.26 -0.15
CA ARG A 420 8.41 -21.55 0.51
C ARG A 420 9.73 -21.56 1.28
N GLU A 421 10.79 -21.00 0.71
CA GLU A 421 12.09 -20.86 1.37
C GLU A 421 12.03 -19.96 2.61
N ALA A 422 11.11 -18.98 2.62
CA ALA A 422 10.80 -18.18 3.80
C ALA A 422 9.98 -18.94 4.85
N GLY A 423 9.57 -20.20 4.57
CA GLY A 423 8.81 -21.05 5.49
C GLY A 423 7.30 -20.87 5.43
N PHE A 424 6.75 -20.29 4.35
CA PHE A 424 5.32 -20.02 4.19
C PHE A 424 4.71 -20.81 3.03
N GLU A 425 3.39 -21.00 3.09
CA GLU A 425 2.59 -21.53 1.99
C GLU A 425 2.25 -20.41 1.00
N PRO A 426 2.65 -20.51 -0.28
CA PRO A 426 2.30 -19.52 -1.28
C PRO A 426 0.82 -19.65 -1.67
N VAL A 427 0.08 -18.58 -1.51
CA VAL A 427 -1.31 -18.48 -1.94
C VAL A 427 -1.44 -17.40 -3.01
N GLU A 428 -1.93 -17.77 -4.18
CA GLU A 428 -2.27 -16.80 -5.20
C GLU A 428 -3.55 -16.08 -4.84
N ARG A 429 -3.53 -14.76 -4.96
CA ARG A 429 -4.68 -13.89 -4.74
C ARG A 429 -5.01 -13.05 -5.98
N ASP A 430 -6.25 -12.61 -6.06
CA ASP A 430 -6.63 -11.53 -6.98
C ASP A 430 -6.34 -10.14 -6.36
N THR A 431 -6.77 -9.07 -7.03
CA THR A 431 -6.59 -7.68 -6.61
C THR A 431 -7.23 -7.37 -5.26
N VAL A 432 -8.34 -8.02 -4.94
CA VAL A 432 -9.11 -7.80 -3.70
C VAL A 432 -8.86 -8.90 -2.66
N TYR A 433 -7.73 -9.57 -2.74
CA TYR A 433 -7.24 -10.59 -1.81
C TYR A 433 -8.12 -11.85 -1.72
N ARG A 434 -8.92 -12.16 -2.75
CA ARG A 434 -9.61 -13.45 -2.84
C ARG A 434 -8.64 -14.51 -3.37
N ARG A 435 -8.73 -15.70 -2.81
CA ARG A 435 -7.90 -16.84 -3.25
C ARG A 435 -8.20 -17.19 -4.71
N VAL A 436 -7.15 -17.36 -5.49
CA VAL A 436 -7.23 -17.79 -6.89
C VAL A 436 -6.94 -19.27 -7.01
N VAL A 437 -7.77 -19.97 -7.76
CA VAL A 437 -7.56 -21.37 -8.17
C VAL A 437 -7.32 -21.39 -9.67
N ARG A 438 -6.25 -22.10 -10.08
CA ARG A 438 -5.84 -22.17 -11.48
C ARG A 438 -6.05 -23.55 -12.09
N GLU A 439 -6.45 -23.54 -13.36
CA GLU A 439 -6.40 -24.68 -14.26
C GLU A 439 -5.63 -24.25 -15.52
N GLY A 440 -4.30 -24.53 -15.52
CA GLY A 440 -3.41 -23.98 -16.54
C GLY A 440 -3.30 -22.46 -16.47
N LYS A 441 -3.65 -21.77 -17.57
CA LYS A 441 -3.68 -20.30 -17.63
C LYS A 441 -5.03 -19.71 -17.19
N SER A 442 -6.07 -20.50 -17.17
CA SER A 442 -7.40 -20.07 -16.69
C SER A 442 -7.41 -20.01 -15.17
N TRP A 443 -8.18 -19.10 -14.63
CA TRP A 443 -8.32 -18.92 -13.20
C TRP A 443 -9.74 -18.56 -12.79
N ARG A 444 -10.07 -18.87 -11.56
CA ARG A 444 -11.32 -18.44 -10.90
C ARG A 444 -11.04 -18.10 -9.43
N VAL A 445 -11.92 -17.38 -8.84
CA VAL A 445 -11.93 -17.15 -7.38
C VAL A 445 -12.48 -18.41 -6.71
N ALA A 446 -11.81 -18.83 -5.59
CA ALA A 446 -12.19 -20.00 -4.82
C ALA A 446 -13.52 -19.83 -4.10
#